data_76c85cfb9689e9c6eb06158957cd24b9
#
_entry.id   76c85cfb9689e9c6eb06158957cd24b9
#
_cell.length_a   1.000
_cell.length_b   1.000
_cell.length_c   1.000
_cell.angle_alpha   90.00
_cell.angle_beta   90.00
_cell.angle_gamma   90.00
#
_symmetry.space_group_name_H-M   'P 1'
#
loop_
_entity.id
_entity.type
_entity.pdbx_description
1 polymer ?
#
loop_
_entity_poly.entity_id
_entity_poly.type
_entity_poly.pdbx_seq_one_letter_code
_entity_poly.pdbx_strand_id
1 'polypeptide(L)' 'MDRGEMIRDTILLTLAARYEYDRNQFVTLPRQTMDSPVAREVVAELRNEKHVEEQTRGVVRLTWRGYELYKSHTLTCA' A
#
# COMPACT_ATOMS: atom_id res chain seq x y z
N MET A 1 -5.59 -11.56 15.25
CA MET A 1 -4.89 -10.73 14.25
C MET A 1 -5.81 -9.63 13.76
N ASP A 2 -5.30 -8.42 13.72
CA ASP A 2 -6.09 -7.27 13.33
C ASP A 2 -6.38 -7.28 11.83
N ARG A 3 -7.65 -7.10 11.49
CA ARG A 3 -8.09 -7.10 10.10
C ARG A 3 -7.44 -5.97 9.29
N GLY A 4 -7.29 -4.81 9.92
CA GLY A 4 -6.63 -3.68 9.28
C GLY A 4 -5.18 -3.96 8.95
N GLU A 5 -4.50 -4.71 9.82
CA GLU A 5 -3.11 -5.10 9.61
C GLU A 5 -2.96 -6.04 8.43
N MET A 6 -3.87 -7.01 8.29
CA MET A 6 -3.85 -7.92 7.14
C MET A 6 -4.08 -7.17 5.84
N ILE A 7 -5.03 -6.24 5.85
CA ILE A 7 -5.33 -5.43 4.67
C ILE A 7 -4.14 -4.56 4.30
N ARG A 8 -3.50 -3.95 5.30
CA ARG A 8 -2.30 -3.14 5.09
C ARG A 8 -1.20 -3.96 4.43
N ASP A 9 -0.94 -5.15 4.97
CA ASP A 9 0.12 -6.01 4.43
C ASP A 9 -0.18 -6.42 3.00
N THR A 10 -1.42 -6.74 2.69
CA THR A 10 -1.82 -7.12 1.34
C THR A 10 -1.65 -5.95 0.37
N ILE A 11 -2.06 -4.76 0.77
CA ILE A 11 -1.90 -3.57 -0.07
C ILE A 11 -0.43 -3.27 -0.29
N LEU A 12 0.38 -3.30 0.77
CA LEU A 12 1.80 -3.04 0.64
C LEU A 12 2.48 -4.05 -0.26
N LEU A 13 2.13 -5.33 -0.14
CA LEU A 13 2.69 -6.37 -0.98
C LEU A 13 2.37 -6.12 -2.45
N THR A 14 1.12 -5.81 -2.74
CA THR A 14 0.68 -5.54 -4.11
C THR A 14 1.42 -4.34 -4.70
N LEU A 15 1.51 -3.26 -3.93
CA LEU A 15 2.18 -2.05 -4.40
C LEU A 15 3.69 -2.24 -4.51
N ALA A 16 4.27 -3.03 -3.60
CA ALA A 16 5.70 -3.29 -3.65
C ALA A 16 6.08 -4.09 -4.89
N ALA A 17 5.27 -5.07 -5.27
CA ALA A 17 5.51 -5.85 -6.48
C ALA A 17 5.53 -4.94 -7.71
N ARG A 18 4.60 -3.99 -7.79
CA ARG A 18 4.59 -3.03 -8.89
C ARG A 18 5.75 -2.07 -8.82
N TYR A 19 6.11 -1.62 -7.63
CA TYR A 19 7.24 -0.72 -7.44
C TYR A 19 8.53 -1.35 -7.94
N GLU A 20 8.72 -2.64 -7.67
CA GLU A 20 9.91 -3.35 -8.12
C GLU A 20 9.95 -3.51 -9.63
N TYR A 21 8.78 -3.61 -10.25
CA TYR A 21 8.68 -3.70 -11.70
C TYR A 21 8.85 -2.33 -12.35
N ASP A 22 8.13 -1.34 -11.86
CA ASP A 22 8.20 0.03 -12.38
C ASP A 22 7.73 0.98 -11.28
N ARG A 23 8.68 1.64 -10.62
CA ARG A 23 8.40 2.50 -9.47
C ARG A 23 7.56 3.74 -9.82
N ASN A 24 7.44 4.07 -11.08
CA ASN A 24 6.66 5.21 -11.52
C ASN A 24 5.22 4.85 -11.86
N GLN A 25 4.91 3.56 -11.92
CA GLN A 25 3.59 3.11 -12.33
C GLN A 25 2.62 3.14 -11.15
N PHE A 26 1.46 3.78 -11.38
CA PHE A 26 0.38 3.75 -10.41
C PHE A 26 -0.40 2.44 -10.53
N VAL A 27 -0.96 2.00 -9.41
CA VAL A 27 -1.76 0.78 -9.35
C VAL A 27 -3.21 1.17 -9.04
N THR A 28 -4.13 0.65 -9.83
CA THR A 28 -5.56 0.83 -9.56
C THR A 28 -5.99 -0.27 -8.60
N LEU A 29 -6.40 0.12 -7.39
CA LEU A 29 -6.86 -0.84 -6.40
C LEU A 29 -8.22 -1.41 -6.83
N PRO A 30 -8.48 -2.71 -6.53
CA PRO A 30 -9.76 -3.31 -6.87
C PRO A 30 -10.91 -2.55 -6.23
N ARG A 31 -12.05 -2.54 -6.92
CA ARG A 31 -13.25 -1.89 -6.42
C ARG A 31 -13.67 -2.44 -5.06
N GLN A 32 -13.56 -3.75 -4.89
CA GLN A 32 -13.88 -4.39 -3.61
C GLN A 32 -13.03 -3.83 -2.47
N THR A 33 -11.76 -3.58 -2.75
CA THR A 33 -10.87 -2.98 -1.75
C THR A 33 -11.32 -1.56 -1.41
N MET A 34 -11.66 -0.77 -2.43
CA MET A 34 -12.05 0.61 -2.21
C MET A 34 -13.43 0.74 -1.57
N ASP A 35 -14.26 -0.30 -1.65
CA ASP A 35 -15.56 -0.32 -1.01
C ASP A 35 -15.45 -0.65 0.49
N SER A 36 -14.32 -1.18 0.93
CA SER A 36 -14.10 -1.51 2.34
C SER A 36 -13.72 -0.25 3.12
N PRO A 37 -14.47 0.11 4.18
CA PRO A 37 -14.08 1.24 5.02
C PRO A 37 -12.71 1.06 5.65
N VAL A 38 -12.37 -0.17 6.05
CA VAL A 38 -11.08 -0.46 6.67
C VAL A 38 -9.95 -0.25 5.66
N ALA A 39 -10.13 -0.72 4.44
CA ALA A 39 -9.12 -0.55 3.40
C ALA A 39 -8.91 0.92 3.06
N ARG A 40 -10.00 1.70 2.97
CA ARG A 40 -9.89 3.13 2.70
C ARG A 40 -9.13 3.85 3.82
N GLU A 41 -9.38 3.44 5.06
CA GLU A 41 -8.69 4.01 6.21
C GLU A 41 -7.20 3.68 6.17
N VAL A 42 -6.85 2.43 5.82
CA VAL A 42 -5.46 2.02 5.67
C VAL A 42 -4.75 2.84 4.58
N VAL A 43 -5.40 3.01 3.44
CA VAL A 43 -4.83 3.81 2.34
C VAL A 43 -4.64 5.26 2.78
N ALA A 44 -5.60 5.82 3.51
CA ALA A 44 -5.50 7.19 4.00
C ALA A 44 -4.32 7.34 4.97
N GLU A 45 -4.12 6.37 5.85
CA GLU A 45 -3.00 6.40 6.77
C GLU A 45 -1.66 6.32 6.04
N LEU A 46 -1.56 5.42 5.08
CA LEU A 46 -0.34 5.29 4.30
C LEU A 46 -0.03 6.57 3.52
N ARG A 47 -1.06 7.21 2.98
CA ARG A 47 -0.88 8.48 2.28
C ARG A 47 -0.45 9.58 3.24
N ASN A 48 -1.07 9.66 4.42
CA ASN A 48 -0.73 10.68 5.40
C ASN A 48 0.70 10.53 5.91
N GLU A 49 1.19 9.31 5.98
CA GLU A 49 2.56 9.04 6.41
C GLU A 49 3.55 9.09 5.25
N LYS A 50 3.07 9.42 4.07
CA LYS A 50 3.88 9.55 2.85
C LYS A 50 4.49 8.22 2.39
N HIS A 51 3.85 7.13 2.72
CA HIS A 51 4.26 5.81 2.25
C HIS A 51 3.66 5.50 0.87
N VAL A 52 2.57 6.16 0.51
CA VAL A 52 1.99 6.05 -0.82
C VAL A 52 1.63 7.42 -1.36
N GLU A 53 1.60 7.52 -2.68
CA GLU A 53 1.07 8.69 -3.39
C GLU A 53 -0.22 8.28 -4.05
N GLU A 54 -1.21 9.16 -4.01
CA GLU A 54 -2.51 8.92 -4.64
C GLU A 54 -2.72 9.92 -5.75
N GLN A 55 -2.90 9.42 -6.97
CA GLN A 55 -3.15 10.27 -8.13
C GLN A 55 -4.62 10.64 -8.21
N THR A 56 -5.47 9.62 -8.14
CA THR A 56 -6.91 9.78 -8.04
C THR A 56 -7.39 8.72 -7.06
N ARG A 57 -8.65 8.78 -6.66
CA ARG A 57 -9.20 7.85 -5.69
C ARG A 57 -9.00 6.40 -6.15
N GLY A 58 -8.25 5.65 -5.36
CA GLY A 58 -8.00 4.24 -5.64
C GLY A 58 -6.84 3.98 -6.59
N VAL A 59 -6.19 5.04 -7.10
CA VAL A 59 -5.03 4.90 -7.98
C VAL A 59 -3.80 5.38 -7.22
N VAL A 60 -2.98 4.45 -6.76
CA VAL A 60 -1.90 4.72 -5.82
C VAL A 60 -0.61 4.04 -6.25
N ARG A 61 0.49 4.52 -5.68
CA ARG A 61 1.78 3.85 -5.83
C ARG A 61 2.59 4.05 -4.55
N LEU A 62 3.54 3.14 -4.29
CA LEU A 62 4.46 3.32 -3.17
C LEU A 62 5.41 4.47 -3.45
N THR A 63 5.80 5.15 -2.38
CA THR A 63 6.97 6.02 -2.40
C THR A 63 8.18 5.20 -2.01
N TRP A 64 9.38 5.77 -2.15
CA TRP A 64 10.59 5.13 -1.65
C TRP A 64 10.46 4.80 -0.16
N ARG A 65 9.88 5.71 0.59
CA ARG A 65 9.66 5.52 2.02
C ARG A 65 8.73 4.33 2.31
N GLY A 66 7.67 4.20 1.51
CA GLY A 66 6.75 3.08 1.65
C GLY A 66 7.40 1.76 1.29
N TYR A 67 8.24 1.75 0.27
CA TYR A 67 8.96 0.56 -0.12
C TYR A 67 9.95 0.13 0.95
N GLU A 68 10.64 1.09 1.56
CA GLU A 68 11.56 0.78 2.66
C GLU A 68 10.81 0.20 3.86
N LEU A 69 9.64 0.73 4.16
CA LEU A 69 8.80 0.20 5.23
C LEU A 69 8.44 -1.27 4.96
N TYR A 70 8.04 -1.57 3.74
CA TYR A 70 7.71 -2.93 3.34
C TYR A 70 8.91 -3.86 3.48
N LYS A 71 10.06 -3.45 2.97
CA LYS A 71 11.28 -4.26 3.02
C LYS A 71 11.72 -4.50 4.45
N SER A 72 11.68 -3.46 5.27
CA SER A 72 12.06 -3.56 6.68
C SER A 72 11.16 -4.53 7.42
N HIS A 73 9.86 -4.46 7.16
CA HIS A 73 8.88 -5.33 7.79
C HIS A 73 9.09 -6.78 7.37
N THR A 74 9.37 -7.00 6.09
CA THR A 74 9.62 -8.34 5.57
C THR A 74 10.90 -8.95 6.13
N LEU A 75 11.95 -8.15 6.25
CA LEU A 75 13.23 -8.62 6.77
C LEU A 75 13.18 -8.97 8.24
N THR A 76 12.34 -8.28 9.01
CA THR A 76 12.22 -8.57 10.44
C THR A 76 11.56 -9.91 10.72
N CYS A 77 10.86 -10.44 9.77
CA CYS A 77 10.18 -11.73 9.92
C CYS A 77 11.08 -12.92 9.62
N ALA A 78 12.29 -12.70 9.22
CA ALA A 78 13.20 -13.77 8.83
C ALA A 78 13.78 -14.53 10.03
#